data_0341974fbf9a774a842f4f020753f906
#
_entry.id   0341974fbf9a774a842f4f020753f906
#
_cell.length_a   1.000
_cell.length_b   1.000
_cell.length_c   1.000
_cell.angle_alpha   90.00
_cell.angle_beta   90.00
_cell.angle_gamma   90.00
#
_symmetry.space_group_name_H-M   'P 1'
#
loop_
_entity.id
_entity.type
_entity.pdbx_description
1 polymer ?
#
loop_
_entity_poly.entity_id
_entity_poly.type
_entity_poly.pdbx_seq_one_letter_code
_entity_poly.pdbx_strand_id
1 'polypeptide(L)'
;MTVFNPVWRVKIQGVAYTTYTLSNLTITSGRNNIYQQAQAGYCNLELLNLTQAIVNININDSVSIELQDSTATYVPIFGGTVVDFGVEIITAGSVGINQVLKITALGALSRLPKALTDGVLSQDFDGDQIYHVLQDLLLNNWGEVPAALQWANYDPTETWANAQNVGLGEIDRPGNYELAARSSDRVDIYSLVAALATSGLGYIYEDSQGRISYADSTHRSVYLATYGYTEL
;
A
#
# COMPACT_ATOMS: atom_id res chain seq x y z
N MET A 1 28.67 17.79 -13.04
CA MET A 1 27.45 17.01 -13.33
C MET A 1 27.37 15.94 -12.25
N THR A 2 26.41 16.04 -11.33
CA THR A 2 26.24 15.04 -10.25
C THR A 2 25.59 13.81 -10.88
N VAL A 3 26.30 12.68 -10.87
CA VAL A 3 25.74 11.40 -11.35
C VAL A 3 24.73 10.94 -10.28
N PHE A 4 23.47 10.83 -10.66
CA PHE A 4 22.45 10.22 -9.81
C PHE A 4 22.72 8.71 -9.72
N ASN A 5 23.07 8.25 -8.56
CA ASN A 5 23.33 6.83 -8.26
C ASN A 5 22.44 6.40 -7.09
N PRO A 6 21.21 5.96 -7.34
CA PRO A 6 20.26 5.60 -6.31
C PRO A 6 20.73 4.38 -5.51
N VAL A 7 20.67 4.46 -4.19
CA VAL A 7 20.93 3.34 -3.29
C VAL A 7 19.60 2.73 -2.85
N TRP A 8 19.35 1.53 -3.32
CA TRP A 8 18.12 0.80 -3.07
C TRP A 8 18.23 -0.13 -1.88
N ARG A 9 17.12 -0.34 -1.18
CA ARG A 9 16.98 -1.38 -0.18
C ARG A 9 15.65 -2.10 -0.37
N VAL A 10 15.72 -3.41 -0.51
CA VAL A 10 14.54 -4.28 -0.55
C VAL A 10 14.44 -4.97 0.79
N LYS A 11 13.29 -4.88 1.43
CA LYS A 11 12.95 -5.63 2.65
C LYS A 11 11.82 -6.59 2.37
N ILE A 12 11.93 -7.81 2.86
CA ILE A 12 10.85 -8.81 2.86
C ILE A 12 10.70 -9.30 4.29
N GLN A 13 9.48 -9.29 4.83
CA GLN A 13 9.20 -9.53 6.25
C GLN A 13 10.06 -8.65 7.19
N GLY A 14 10.31 -7.39 6.81
CA GLY A 14 11.16 -6.48 7.58
C GLY A 14 12.68 -6.76 7.49
N VAL A 15 13.09 -7.87 6.89
CA VAL A 15 14.49 -8.23 6.72
C VAL A 15 15.04 -7.63 5.43
N ALA A 16 16.16 -6.89 5.53
CA ALA A 16 16.81 -6.30 4.37
C ALA A 16 17.63 -7.35 3.60
N TYR A 17 17.37 -7.45 2.30
CA TYR A 17 18.06 -8.35 1.38
C TYR A 17 19.32 -7.69 0.80
N THR A 18 20.28 -7.38 1.68
CA THR A 18 21.52 -6.64 1.31
C THR A 18 22.57 -7.49 0.57
N THR A 19 22.47 -8.81 0.66
CA THR A 19 23.38 -9.75 -0.05
C THR A 19 22.94 -10.01 -1.48
N TYR A 20 21.78 -9.49 -1.88
CA TYR A 20 21.22 -9.63 -3.21
C TYR A 20 21.41 -8.33 -3.98
N THR A 21 21.65 -8.46 -5.28
CA THR A 21 21.73 -7.32 -6.18
C THR A 21 20.41 -7.12 -6.88
N LEU A 22 19.82 -5.93 -6.75
CA LEU A 22 18.63 -5.55 -7.51
C LEU A 22 18.99 -5.38 -8.98
N SER A 23 18.44 -6.22 -9.85
CA SER A 23 18.72 -6.20 -11.30
C SER A 23 17.61 -5.53 -12.10
N ASN A 24 16.37 -5.65 -11.64
CA ASN A 24 15.22 -5.03 -12.29
C ASN A 24 14.17 -4.62 -11.26
N LEU A 25 13.54 -3.48 -11.48
CA LEU A 25 12.47 -2.97 -10.63
C LEU A 25 11.47 -2.17 -11.47
N THR A 26 10.22 -2.59 -11.42
CA THR A 26 9.11 -1.85 -12.02
C THR A 26 8.02 -1.66 -10.96
N ILE A 27 7.65 -0.42 -10.69
CA ILE A 27 6.56 -0.07 -9.78
C ILE A 27 5.52 0.71 -10.58
N THR A 28 4.27 0.29 -10.47
CA THR A 28 3.11 1.01 -11.01
C THR A 28 2.12 1.22 -9.88
N SER A 29 1.71 2.45 -9.65
CA SER A 29 0.76 2.81 -8.60
C SER A 29 -0.11 3.99 -9.02
N GLY A 30 -1.21 4.19 -8.30
CA GLY A 30 -2.09 5.33 -8.50
C GLY A 30 -3.26 5.05 -9.44
N ARG A 31 -3.68 6.06 -10.18
CA ARG A 31 -4.86 6.03 -11.06
C ARG A 31 -4.50 6.47 -12.48
N ASN A 32 -5.21 5.93 -13.46
CA ASN A 32 -4.97 6.26 -14.87
C ASN A 32 -5.51 7.64 -15.26
N ASN A 33 -6.53 8.12 -14.55
CA ASN A 33 -7.11 9.44 -14.78
C ASN A 33 -7.79 9.98 -13.51
N ILE A 34 -8.13 11.27 -13.52
CA ILE A 34 -8.69 11.96 -12.35
C ILE A 34 -10.12 11.54 -11.97
N TYR A 35 -10.83 10.83 -12.86
CA TYR A 35 -12.22 10.40 -12.64
C TYR A 35 -12.32 8.98 -12.07
N GLN A 36 -11.19 8.28 -11.95
CA GLN A 36 -11.14 6.92 -11.42
C GLN A 36 -10.50 6.90 -10.04
N GLN A 37 -10.97 6.00 -9.19
CA GLN A 37 -10.28 5.70 -7.95
C GLN A 37 -8.96 4.97 -8.23
N ALA A 38 -7.99 5.09 -7.33
CA ALA A 38 -6.70 4.43 -7.49
C ALA A 38 -6.87 2.92 -7.45
N GLN A 39 -6.11 2.24 -8.28
CA GLN A 39 -6.00 0.79 -8.28
C GLN A 39 -4.83 0.35 -7.40
N ALA A 40 -4.81 -0.93 -7.05
CA ALA A 40 -3.72 -1.51 -6.28
C ALA A 40 -2.37 -1.29 -6.97
N GLY A 41 -1.40 -0.87 -6.20
CA GLY A 41 -0.02 -0.79 -6.64
C GLY A 41 0.51 -2.16 -7.03
N TYR A 42 1.37 -2.18 -8.03
CA TYR A 42 1.99 -3.39 -8.58
C TYR A 42 3.49 -3.20 -8.65
N CYS A 43 4.23 -4.17 -8.14
CA CYS A 43 5.68 -4.17 -8.16
C CYS A 43 6.20 -5.50 -8.70
N ASN A 44 7.03 -5.43 -9.73
CA ASN A 44 7.88 -6.53 -10.18
C ASN A 44 9.32 -6.20 -9.84
N LEU A 45 9.99 -7.12 -9.18
CA LEU A 45 11.42 -6.98 -8.88
C LEU A 45 12.18 -8.27 -9.18
N GLU A 46 13.44 -8.11 -9.59
CA GLU A 46 14.37 -9.21 -9.80
C GLU A 46 15.60 -8.98 -8.96
N LEU A 47 15.92 -9.98 -8.14
CA LEU A 47 17.09 -10.00 -7.26
C LEU A 47 18.07 -11.09 -7.69
N LEU A 48 19.33 -10.70 -7.89
CA LEU A 48 20.41 -11.64 -8.19
C LEU A 48 20.98 -12.18 -6.88
N ASN A 49 20.92 -13.49 -6.70
CA ASN A 49 21.53 -14.22 -5.59
C ASN A 49 22.86 -14.83 -6.06
N LEU A 50 23.91 -14.03 -5.94
CA LEU A 50 25.26 -14.44 -6.37
C LEU A 50 25.95 -15.39 -5.38
N THR A 51 25.49 -15.42 -4.14
CA THR A 51 26.08 -16.21 -3.05
C THR A 51 25.34 -17.52 -2.80
N GLN A 52 24.28 -17.80 -3.55
CA GLN A 52 23.40 -18.95 -3.34
C GLN A 52 22.85 -19.06 -1.90
N ALA A 53 22.60 -17.89 -1.27
CA ALA A 53 21.99 -17.82 0.04
C ALA A 53 20.60 -18.48 0.01
N ILE A 54 20.20 -19.05 1.14
CA ILE A 54 18.89 -19.68 1.28
C ILE A 54 17.80 -18.61 1.11
N VAL A 55 16.87 -18.86 0.19
CA VAL A 55 15.73 -18.02 -0.07
C VAL A 55 14.60 -18.41 0.88
N ASN A 56 14.16 -17.50 1.72
CA ASN A 56 13.04 -17.69 2.63
C ASN A 56 11.98 -16.64 2.36
N ILE A 57 11.25 -16.82 1.26
CA ILE A 57 10.18 -15.93 0.81
C ILE A 57 8.92 -16.76 0.60
N ASN A 58 7.80 -16.30 1.14
CA ASN A 58 6.51 -16.94 1.01
C ASN A 58 5.48 -15.99 0.39
N ILE A 59 4.43 -16.56 -0.16
CA ILE A 59 3.26 -15.80 -0.57
C ILE A 59 2.66 -15.12 0.66
N ASN A 60 2.24 -13.87 0.51
CA ASN A 60 1.76 -12.96 1.55
C ASN A 60 2.84 -12.35 2.47
N ASP A 61 4.11 -12.62 2.25
CA ASP A 61 5.16 -11.88 2.95
C ASP A 61 5.11 -10.39 2.61
N SER A 62 5.33 -9.53 3.61
CA SER A 62 5.39 -8.09 3.39
C SER A 62 6.63 -7.70 2.60
N VAL A 63 6.46 -6.79 1.64
CA VAL A 63 7.54 -6.21 0.84
C VAL A 63 7.59 -4.71 1.05
N SER A 64 8.77 -4.17 1.27
CA SER A 64 9.04 -2.73 1.24
C SER A 64 10.24 -2.44 0.36
N ILE A 65 10.05 -1.52 -0.57
CA ILE A 65 11.12 -1.00 -1.43
C ILE A 65 11.45 0.41 -0.97
N GLU A 66 12.70 0.65 -0.65
CA GLU A 66 13.16 1.93 -0.11
C GLU A 66 14.30 2.48 -0.97
N LEU A 67 14.36 3.80 -1.04
CA LEU A 67 15.40 4.54 -1.73
C LEU A 67 16.10 5.47 -0.73
N GLN A 68 17.42 5.55 -0.76
CA GLN A 68 18.16 6.46 0.08
C GLN A 68 18.06 7.89 -0.46
N ASP A 69 17.67 8.82 0.40
CA ASP A 69 17.61 10.24 0.08
C ASP A 69 19.00 10.93 0.18
N SER A 70 19.04 12.24 -0.06
CA SER A 70 20.26 13.03 0.02
C SER A 70 20.87 13.12 1.43
N THR A 71 20.12 12.78 2.47
CA THR A 71 20.56 12.75 3.88
C THR A 71 21.01 11.36 4.33
N ALA A 72 21.13 10.41 3.41
CA ALA A 72 21.43 9.00 3.67
C ALA A 72 20.32 8.28 4.48
N THR A 73 19.10 8.83 4.49
CA THR A 73 17.92 8.21 5.11
C THR A 73 17.16 7.39 4.08
N TYR A 74 16.74 6.17 4.45
CA TYR A 74 15.94 5.34 3.57
C TYR A 74 14.46 5.73 3.65
N VAL A 75 13.89 6.09 2.50
CA VAL A 75 12.50 6.48 2.34
C VAL A 75 11.76 5.39 1.57
N PRO A 76 10.64 4.88 2.06
CA PRO A 76 9.85 3.90 1.34
C PRO A 76 9.23 4.52 0.08
N ILE A 77 9.26 3.78 -1.01
CA ILE A 77 8.64 4.14 -2.29
C ILE A 77 7.55 3.16 -2.72
N PHE A 78 7.56 1.97 -2.15
CA PHE A 78 6.53 0.95 -2.34
C PHE A 78 6.42 0.07 -1.12
N GLY A 79 5.19 -0.23 -0.70
CA GLY A 79 4.85 -1.22 0.29
C GLY A 79 3.75 -2.14 -0.24
N GLY A 80 3.86 -3.43 0.04
CA GLY A 80 2.89 -4.40 -0.44
C GLY A 80 3.14 -5.80 0.11
N THR A 81 2.59 -6.80 -0.58
CA THR A 81 2.75 -8.21 -0.22
C THR A 81 3.08 -9.05 -1.44
N VAL A 82 3.93 -10.06 -1.23
CA VAL A 82 4.27 -11.04 -2.27
C VAL A 82 3.02 -11.80 -2.69
N VAL A 83 2.73 -11.81 -3.98
CA VAL A 83 1.63 -12.58 -4.57
C VAL A 83 2.12 -13.70 -5.47
N ASP A 84 3.33 -13.55 -5.99
CA ASP A 84 3.99 -14.58 -6.78
C ASP A 84 5.50 -14.46 -6.62
N PHE A 85 6.17 -15.60 -6.60
CA PHE A 85 7.62 -15.61 -6.64
C PHE A 85 8.16 -16.83 -7.36
N GLY A 86 9.27 -16.64 -8.10
CA GLY A 86 9.96 -17.70 -8.80
C GLY A 86 11.47 -17.60 -8.62
N VAL A 87 12.13 -18.74 -8.67
CA VAL A 87 13.59 -18.80 -8.68
C VAL A 87 14.05 -19.41 -10.01
N GLU A 88 14.80 -18.62 -10.77
CA GLU A 88 15.41 -19.07 -12.02
C GLU A 88 16.91 -19.30 -11.82
N ILE A 89 17.39 -20.41 -12.30
CA ILE A 89 18.82 -20.75 -12.24
C ILE A 89 19.43 -20.38 -13.58
N ILE A 90 20.35 -19.43 -13.55
CA ILE A 90 21.11 -19.00 -14.73
C ILE A 90 22.51 -19.54 -14.63
N THR A 91 22.88 -20.37 -15.60
CA THR A 91 24.27 -20.83 -15.78
C THR A 91 25.00 -19.87 -16.71
N ALA A 92 25.88 -19.04 -16.19
CA ALA A 92 26.71 -18.14 -16.98
C ALA A 92 28.13 -18.72 -17.10
N GLY A 93 28.35 -19.56 -18.09
CA GLY A 93 29.67 -20.06 -18.46
C GLY A 93 30.44 -20.73 -17.31
N SER A 94 31.73 -20.39 -17.16
CA SER A 94 32.62 -20.96 -16.13
C SER A 94 32.51 -20.33 -14.73
N VAL A 95 31.60 -19.37 -14.53
CA VAL A 95 31.57 -18.54 -13.32
C VAL A 95 30.62 -19.07 -12.22
N GLY A 96 29.97 -20.20 -12.47
CA GLY A 96 29.11 -20.83 -11.47
C GLY A 96 27.59 -20.65 -11.72
N ILE A 97 26.80 -21.16 -10.78
CA ILE A 97 25.34 -21.12 -10.82
C ILE A 97 24.87 -19.83 -10.14
N ASN A 98 24.19 -18.97 -10.87
CA ASN A 98 23.53 -17.79 -10.31
C ASN A 98 22.03 -18.04 -10.22
N GLN A 99 21.42 -17.54 -9.17
CA GLN A 99 19.98 -17.58 -8.98
C GLN A 99 19.40 -16.17 -9.23
N VAL A 100 18.31 -16.10 -9.95
CA VAL A 100 17.50 -14.90 -10.11
C VAL A 100 16.16 -15.13 -9.43
N LEU A 101 15.86 -14.31 -8.44
CA LEU A 101 14.56 -14.30 -7.78
C LEU A 101 13.69 -13.29 -8.49
N LYS A 102 12.58 -13.75 -9.04
CA LYS A 102 11.52 -12.91 -9.62
C LYS A 102 10.38 -12.82 -8.64
N ILE A 103 10.06 -11.63 -8.19
CA ILE A 103 9.05 -11.40 -7.16
C ILE A 103 8.03 -10.42 -7.71
N THR A 104 6.76 -10.81 -7.60
CA THR A 104 5.63 -9.92 -7.86
C THR A 104 4.96 -9.59 -6.54
N ALA A 105 4.78 -8.30 -6.27
CA ALA A 105 4.08 -7.81 -5.10
C ALA A 105 2.93 -6.88 -5.48
N LEU A 106 1.84 -6.94 -4.72
CA LEU A 106 0.68 -6.06 -4.85
C LEU A 106 0.53 -5.21 -3.58
N GLY A 107 0.07 -3.99 -3.77
CA GLY A 107 -0.25 -3.08 -2.69
C GLY A 107 -1.52 -3.45 -1.91
N ALA A 108 -1.79 -2.71 -0.84
CA ALA A 108 -2.85 -3.02 0.12
C ALA A 108 -4.27 -2.99 -0.49
N LEU A 109 -4.53 -2.11 -1.45
CA LEU A 109 -5.84 -2.04 -2.13
C LEU A 109 -6.21 -3.35 -2.85
N SER A 110 -5.24 -4.18 -3.24
CA SER A 110 -5.49 -5.48 -3.87
C SER A 110 -6.24 -6.48 -2.97
N ARG A 111 -6.25 -6.23 -1.67
CA ARG A 111 -6.89 -7.08 -0.68
C ARG A 111 -8.36 -6.77 -0.48
N LEU A 112 -8.74 -5.49 -0.65
CA LEU A 112 -10.09 -5.01 -0.37
C LEU A 112 -11.19 -5.70 -1.19
N PRO A 113 -11.00 -6.01 -2.50
CA PRO A 113 -12.01 -6.74 -3.28
C PRO A 113 -12.27 -8.17 -2.81
N LYS A 114 -11.37 -8.73 -1.97
CA LYS A 114 -11.48 -10.10 -1.45
C LYS A 114 -12.32 -10.19 -0.18
N ALA A 115 -12.64 -9.06 0.44
CA ALA A 115 -13.44 -8.98 1.64
C ALA A 115 -14.84 -8.43 1.32
N LEU A 116 -15.87 -9.08 1.84
CA LEU A 116 -17.27 -8.68 1.67
C LEU A 116 -17.79 -8.04 2.95
N THR A 117 -18.70 -7.08 2.78
CA THR A 117 -19.42 -6.44 3.87
C THR A 117 -20.91 -6.34 3.57
N ASP A 118 -21.73 -6.33 4.62
CA ASP A 118 -23.14 -5.91 4.52
C ASP A 118 -23.27 -4.38 4.50
N GLY A 119 -22.23 -3.65 4.87
CA GLY A 119 -22.04 -2.21 4.65
C GLY A 119 -23.15 -1.32 5.15
N VAL A 120 -23.74 -1.61 6.30
CA VAL A 120 -24.69 -0.70 6.95
C VAL A 120 -23.93 0.51 7.48
N LEU A 121 -24.29 1.69 7.03
CA LEU A 121 -23.67 2.95 7.44
C LEU A 121 -24.73 3.93 7.90
N SER A 122 -24.47 4.66 8.97
CA SER A 122 -25.25 5.84 9.35
C SER A 122 -24.95 7.00 8.40
N GLN A 123 -25.87 7.97 8.35
CA GLN A 123 -25.59 9.26 7.71
C GLN A 123 -24.43 9.92 8.47
N ASP A 124 -23.36 10.24 7.75
CA ASP A 124 -22.15 10.83 8.32
C ASP A 124 -21.29 11.44 7.19
N PHE A 125 -20.19 12.09 7.55
CA PHE A 125 -19.25 12.61 6.59
C PHE A 125 -18.50 11.49 5.86
N ASP A 126 -18.07 11.77 4.63
CA ASP A 126 -17.40 10.84 3.72
C ASP A 126 -16.16 10.18 4.36
N GLY A 127 -15.29 10.96 4.99
CA GLY A 127 -14.10 10.42 5.67
C GLY A 127 -14.44 9.52 6.86
N ASP A 128 -15.46 9.88 7.64
CA ASP A 128 -15.91 9.06 8.78
C ASP A 128 -16.56 7.77 8.31
N GLN A 129 -17.40 7.77 7.27
CA GLN A 129 -17.97 6.54 6.71
C GLN A 129 -16.89 5.61 6.17
N ILE A 130 -15.91 6.14 5.41
CA ILE A 130 -14.78 5.37 4.88
C ILE A 130 -13.96 4.78 6.01
N TYR A 131 -13.69 5.59 7.04
CA TYR A 131 -12.96 5.11 8.22
C TYR A 131 -13.67 3.94 8.89
N HIS A 132 -14.96 4.05 9.15
CA HIS A 132 -15.72 2.97 9.80
C HIS A 132 -15.63 1.66 9.02
N VAL A 133 -15.78 1.71 7.68
CA VAL A 133 -15.65 0.52 6.84
C VAL A 133 -14.25 -0.09 6.96
N LEU A 134 -13.20 0.72 6.90
CA LEU A 134 -11.82 0.23 6.96
C LEU A 134 -11.42 -0.20 8.37
N GLN A 135 -11.92 0.48 9.41
CA GLN A 135 -11.69 0.09 10.79
C GLN A 135 -12.30 -1.27 11.11
N ASP A 136 -13.52 -1.53 10.66
CA ASP A 136 -14.18 -2.81 10.86
C ASP A 136 -13.41 -3.96 10.21
N LEU A 137 -12.82 -3.70 9.04
CA LEU A 137 -11.92 -4.64 8.38
C LEU A 137 -10.67 -4.93 9.24
N LEU A 138 -10.03 -3.89 9.78
CA LEU A 138 -8.83 -4.01 10.61
C LEU A 138 -9.10 -4.75 11.91
N LEU A 139 -10.23 -4.47 12.55
CA LEU A 139 -10.63 -5.11 13.79
C LEU A 139 -11.18 -6.52 13.58
N ASN A 140 -11.29 -6.98 12.34
CA ASN A 140 -11.89 -8.28 11.99
C ASN A 140 -13.31 -8.45 12.58
N ASN A 141 -14.08 -7.36 12.64
CA ASN A 141 -15.46 -7.39 13.11
C ASN A 141 -16.38 -8.15 12.14
N TRP A 142 -15.93 -8.38 10.93
CA TRP A 142 -16.64 -9.16 9.93
C TRP A 142 -16.06 -10.57 9.90
N GLY A 143 -16.81 -11.53 10.34
CA GLY A 143 -16.38 -12.95 10.40
C GLY A 143 -15.98 -13.57 9.05
N GLU A 144 -16.12 -12.82 7.97
CA GLU A 144 -15.78 -13.24 6.60
C GLU A 144 -14.42 -12.70 6.12
N VAL A 145 -13.75 -11.87 6.92
CA VAL A 145 -12.44 -11.33 6.55
C VAL A 145 -11.37 -12.39 6.73
N PRO A 146 -10.68 -12.82 5.67
CA PRO A 146 -9.57 -13.76 5.81
C PRO A 146 -8.48 -13.20 6.73
N ALA A 147 -7.88 -14.05 7.56
CA ALA A 147 -6.80 -13.65 8.47
C ALA A 147 -5.64 -12.92 7.77
N ALA A 148 -5.37 -13.26 6.51
CA ALA A 148 -4.37 -12.59 5.68
C ALA A 148 -4.70 -11.12 5.36
N LEU A 149 -5.94 -10.67 5.56
CA LEU A 149 -6.36 -9.28 5.39
C LEU A 149 -6.28 -8.47 6.68
N GLN A 150 -6.03 -9.11 7.80
CA GLN A 150 -5.83 -8.41 9.07
C GLN A 150 -4.47 -7.71 9.06
N TRP A 151 -4.47 -6.47 9.50
CA TRP A 151 -3.22 -5.76 9.74
C TRP A 151 -2.77 -6.04 11.18
N ALA A 152 -1.57 -6.57 11.34
CA ALA A 152 -0.98 -6.76 12.66
C ALA A 152 -0.72 -5.38 13.31
N ASN A 153 -0.87 -5.33 14.63
CA ASN A 153 -0.54 -4.16 15.45
C ASN A 153 -1.40 -2.91 15.23
N TYR A 154 -2.66 -3.06 14.81
CA TYR A 154 -3.60 -1.96 14.86
C TYR A 154 -3.78 -1.49 16.30
N ASP A 155 -3.54 -0.20 16.56
CA ASP A 155 -3.78 0.41 17.86
C ASP A 155 -5.02 1.31 17.78
N PRO A 156 -6.15 0.91 18.40
CA PRO A 156 -7.39 1.69 18.37
C PRO A 156 -7.31 2.98 19.20
N THR A 157 -6.24 3.15 20.01
CA THR A 157 -6.05 4.36 20.83
C THR A 157 -5.32 5.47 20.09
N GLU A 158 -4.69 5.17 18.95
CA GLU A 158 -4.06 6.20 18.12
C GLU A 158 -5.09 7.14 17.51
N THR A 159 -4.79 8.43 17.58
CA THR A 159 -5.60 9.44 16.91
C THR A 159 -5.24 9.52 15.44
N TRP A 160 -6.19 9.92 14.62
CA TRP A 160 -5.99 10.04 13.17
C TRP A 160 -4.87 11.01 12.76
N ALA A 161 -4.63 12.04 13.53
CA ALA A 161 -3.50 12.94 13.31
C ALA A 161 -2.15 12.20 13.34
N ASN A 162 -2.12 11.06 14.01
CA ASN A 162 -0.94 10.21 14.16
C ASN A 162 -1.09 8.86 13.45
N ALA A 163 -2.02 8.73 12.50
CA ALA A 163 -2.35 7.45 11.85
C ALA A 163 -1.15 6.83 11.10
N GLN A 164 -0.14 6.51 11.85
CA GLN A 164 1.00 5.67 11.50
C GLN A 164 0.66 4.19 11.63
N ASN A 165 -0.64 3.87 11.78
CA ASN A 165 -1.09 2.51 11.99
C ASN A 165 -0.71 1.61 10.84
N VAL A 166 -0.25 0.44 11.18
CA VAL A 166 0.02 -0.60 10.20
C VAL A 166 -1.28 -0.96 9.49
N GLY A 167 -1.37 -0.66 8.19
CA GLY A 167 -2.54 -0.93 7.36
C GLY A 167 -3.37 0.28 6.95
N LEU A 168 -3.54 1.28 7.82
CA LEU A 168 -4.11 2.57 7.44
C LEU A 168 -3.05 3.67 7.43
N GLY A 169 -3.09 4.48 6.38
CA GLY A 169 -2.34 5.71 6.25
C GLY A 169 -3.15 6.91 6.76
N GLU A 170 -2.95 8.04 6.13
CA GLU A 170 -3.70 9.26 6.40
C GLU A 170 -5.11 9.14 5.85
N ILE A 171 -6.10 9.43 6.67
CA ILE A 171 -7.50 9.51 6.27
C ILE A 171 -8.05 10.85 6.73
N ASP A 172 -8.50 11.67 5.79
CA ASP A 172 -9.10 12.96 6.12
C ASP A 172 -10.44 12.76 6.84
N ARG A 173 -10.53 13.27 8.06
CA ARG A 173 -11.70 13.14 8.92
C ARG A 173 -12.10 14.49 9.54
N PRO A 174 -13.40 14.77 9.64
CA PRO A 174 -14.54 13.91 9.27
C PRO A 174 -14.73 13.77 7.76
N GLY A 175 -14.00 14.49 6.92
CA GLY A 175 -14.22 14.67 5.50
C GLY A 175 -14.97 15.95 5.22
N ASN A 176 -15.36 16.18 3.96
CA ASN A 176 -15.94 17.44 3.51
C ASN A 176 -17.43 17.35 3.18
N TYR A 177 -17.94 16.18 2.79
CA TYR A 177 -19.32 16.01 2.37
C TYR A 177 -20.06 15.00 3.23
N GLU A 178 -21.25 15.39 3.70
CA GLU A 178 -22.15 14.48 4.40
C GLU A 178 -22.80 13.54 3.39
N LEU A 179 -22.66 12.23 3.62
CA LEU A 179 -23.23 11.18 2.80
C LEU A 179 -24.44 10.55 3.48
N ALA A 180 -25.39 10.10 2.68
CA ALA A 180 -26.60 9.44 3.18
C ALA A 180 -26.29 8.12 3.90
N ALA A 181 -27.18 7.73 4.81
CA ALA A 181 -27.16 6.41 5.41
C ALA A 181 -27.33 5.33 4.33
N ARG A 182 -26.66 4.20 4.53
CA ARG A 182 -26.74 3.04 3.66
C ARG A 182 -27.39 1.87 4.43
N SER A 183 -28.40 1.26 3.84
CA SER A 183 -28.98 0.02 4.34
C SER A 183 -28.08 -1.17 3.98
N SER A 184 -28.35 -2.33 4.62
CA SER A 184 -27.63 -3.57 4.34
C SER A 184 -27.73 -3.95 2.85
N ASP A 185 -26.58 -4.10 2.23
CA ASP A 185 -26.42 -4.59 0.86
C ASP A 185 -25.01 -5.16 0.70
N ARG A 186 -24.92 -6.43 0.35
CA ARG A 186 -23.67 -7.14 0.33
C ARG A 186 -22.80 -6.71 -0.84
N VAL A 187 -21.61 -6.19 -0.55
CA VAL A 187 -20.66 -5.65 -1.53
C VAL A 187 -19.23 -5.91 -1.08
N ASP A 188 -18.29 -5.94 -2.00
CA ASP A 188 -16.87 -5.92 -1.63
C ASP A 188 -16.44 -4.55 -1.12
N ILE A 189 -15.44 -4.56 -0.23
CA ILE A 189 -15.00 -3.36 0.48
C ILE A 189 -14.44 -2.32 -0.47
N TYR A 190 -13.67 -2.73 -1.50
CA TYR A 190 -13.12 -1.77 -2.44
C TYR A 190 -14.21 -1.02 -3.18
N SER A 191 -15.22 -1.74 -3.69
CA SER A 191 -16.35 -1.13 -4.38
C SER A 191 -17.12 -0.15 -3.49
N LEU A 192 -17.34 -0.52 -2.22
CA LEU A 192 -18.03 0.36 -1.27
C LEU A 192 -17.21 1.62 -0.99
N VAL A 193 -15.95 1.47 -0.59
CA VAL A 193 -15.08 2.62 -0.24
C VAL A 193 -14.84 3.50 -1.46
N ALA A 194 -14.66 2.92 -2.65
CA ALA A 194 -14.52 3.69 -3.90
C ALA A 194 -15.78 4.48 -4.24
N ALA A 195 -16.98 3.92 -3.99
CA ALA A 195 -18.23 4.63 -4.18
C ALA A 195 -18.41 5.79 -3.19
N LEU A 196 -18.08 5.57 -1.91
CA LEU A 196 -18.10 6.62 -0.88
C LEU A 196 -17.12 7.75 -1.24
N ALA A 197 -15.87 7.41 -1.58
CA ALA A 197 -14.86 8.39 -1.98
C ALA A 197 -15.29 9.19 -3.21
N THR A 198 -15.91 8.54 -4.20
CA THR A 198 -16.44 9.22 -5.39
C THR A 198 -17.59 10.17 -5.03
N SER A 199 -18.48 9.75 -4.13
CA SER A 199 -19.60 10.59 -3.65
C SER A 199 -19.13 11.81 -2.86
N GLY A 200 -18.03 11.65 -2.09
CA GLY A 200 -17.36 12.73 -1.37
C GLY A 200 -16.42 13.58 -2.23
N LEU A 201 -16.37 13.35 -3.55
CA LEU A 201 -15.41 13.98 -4.47
C LEU A 201 -13.94 13.82 -4.06
N GLY A 202 -13.66 12.84 -3.23
CA GLY A 202 -12.33 12.45 -2.77
C GLY A 202 -11.78 11.24 -3.52
N TYR A 203 -10.66 10.71 -3.06
CA TYR A 203 -10.08 9.50 -3.62
C TYR A 203 -9.37 8.67 -2.56
N ILE A 204 -9.48 7.35 -2.73
CA ILE A 204 -8.72 6.35 -1.96
C ILE A 204 -7.42 6.06 -2.69
N TYR A 205 -6.34 5.84 -1.95
CA TYR A 205 -5.04 5.53 -2.52
C TYR A 205 -4.18 4.71 -1.56
N GLU A 206 -3.06 4.20 -2.06
CA GLU A 206 -2.01 3.59 -1.27
C GLU A 206 -0.88 4.58 -1.08
N ASP A 207 -0.41 4.73 0.15
CA ASP A 207 0.81 5.48 0.41
C ASP A 207 2.07 4.66 0.05
N SER A 208 3.22 5.30 0.09
CA SER A 208 4.50 4.67 -0.21
C SER A 208 4.91 3.56 0.77
N GLN A 209 4.25 3.47 1.91
CA GLN A 209 4.45 2.40 2.90
C GLN A 209 3.49 1.22 2.69
N GLY A 210 2.61 1.30 1.70
CA GLY A 210 1.61 0.27 1.42
C GLY A 210 0.42 0.29 2.38
N ARG A 211 0.05 1.48 2.89
CA ARG A 211 -1.11 1.67 3.73
C ARG A 211 -2.24 2.31 2.93
N ILE A 212 -3.47 2.01 3.31
CA ILE A 212 -4.66 2.56 2.67
C ILE A 212 -4.93 3.94 3.24
N SER A 213 -5.08 4.92 2.35
CA SER A 213 -5.28 6.33 2.68
C SER A 213 -6.49 6.89 1.94
N TYR A 214 -7.10 7.92 2.49
CA TYR A 214 -8.19 8.65 1.88
C TYR A 214 -7.92 10.15 1.91
N ALA A 215 -8.05 10.79 0.77
CA ALA A 215 -7.98 12.22 0.61
C ALA A 215 -9.35 12.78 0.20
N ASP A 216 -9.91 13.68 0.98
CA ASP A 216 -11.16 14.36 0.67
C ASP A 216 -10.98 15.43 -0.43
N SER A 217 -12.05 16.11 -0.81
CA SER A 217 -12.03 17.14 -1.86
C SER A 217 -11.15 18.34 -1.52
N THR A 218 -10.83 18.57 -0.25
CA THR A 218 -10.05 19.73 0.23
C THR A 218 -8.61 19.38 0.58
N HIS A 219 -8.25 18.09 0.63
CA HIS A 219 -6.95 17.57 1.06
C HIS A 219 -5.77 18.36 0.46
N ARG A 220 -5.75 18.54 -0.86
CA ARG A 220 -4.67 19.25 -1.54
C ARG A 220 -4.54 20.70 -1.09
N SER A 221 -5.66 21.42 -0.92
CA SER A 221 -5.64 22.82 -0.53
C SER A 221 -5.19 22.99 0.93
N VAL A 222 -5.64 22.10 1.82
CA VAL A 222 -5.22 22.06 3.23
C VAL A 222 -3.74 21.72 3.35
N TYR A 223 -3.26 20.71 2.61
CA TYR A 223 -1.86 20.32 2.58
C TYR A 223 -0.96 21.48 2.13
N LEU A 224 -1.31 22.15 1.02
CA LEU A 224 -0.56 23.27 0.48
C LEU A 224 -0.59 24.49 1.42
N ALA A 225 -1.70 24.74 2.11
CA ALA A 225 -1.78 25.81 3.11
C ALA A 225 -0.89 25.52 4.34
N THR A 226 -0.76 24.25 4.73
CA THR A 226 -0.01 23.84 5.93
C THR A 226 1.49 23.79 5.67
N TYR A 227 1.91 23.19 4.54
CA TYR A 227 3.32 22.90 4.24
C TYR A 227 3.92 23.83 3.20
N GLY A 228 3.12 24.73 2.61
CA GLY A 228 3.55 25.67 1.59
C GLY A 228 3.62 25.07 0.19
N TYR A 229 3.87 25.96 -0.78
CA TYR A 229 4.11 25.57 -2.17
C TYR A 229 5.61 25.38 -2.37
N THR A 230 6.01 24.18 -2.78
CA THR A 230 7.33 23.99 -3.35
C THR A 230 7.18 24.12 -4.85
N GLU A 231 7.68 25.21 -5.42
CA GLU A 231 7.83 25.29 -6.88
C GLU A 231 8.87 24.28 -7.33
N LEU A 232 8.48 23.41 -8.24
CA LEU A 232 9.39 22.49 -8.91
C LEU A 232 10.12 23.19 -10.04
#